data_a249a8a60d59a63eda76712a6398d84c
#
_entry.id   a249a8a60d59a63eda76712a6398d84c
#
_cell.length_a   1.000
_cell.length_b   1.000
_cell.length_c   1.000
_cell.angle_alpha   90.00
_cell.angle_beta   90.00
_cell.angle_gamma   90.00
#
_symmetry.space_group_name_H-M   'P 1'
#
loop_
_entity.id
_entity.type
_entity.pdbx_description
1 polymer ?
#
loop_
_entity_poly.entity_id
_entity_poly.type
_entity_poly.pdbx_seq_one_letter_code
_entity_poly.pdbx_strand_id
1 'polypeptide(L)'
;MSEVCAFQTAQGVAPAQEPSHSHEHGHSHEHGHSHEHGHTHEIMDHPGRFGERDLPDYAARNWNERAFTVGIGGPVGSGKTALLLALCRKLRDHYNLGVVTNDIFTREDQEFLVRHAALQDTNRIRAVETGGCPHAAIREDISANMEVLEQLQAEYDTQLLFVESGGDNLAAAFSVELADFHVYVIDVSGGDKVPRKGGPGISQSDLLVINKIDLAEHVGASLEVMRRDADKMRDHGPTVFASVKNDTGVDAVVDLILAARRAAGADRAGKPPAPSSA
;
A
#
# COMPACT_ATOMS: atom_id res chain seq x y z
N MET A 1 -0.10 2.06 58.89
CA MET A 1 -0.30 3.53 59.00
C MET A 1 -0.91 3.98 57.71
N SER A 2 -2.18 4.31 57.82
CA SER A 2 -3.12 4.72 56.83
C SER A 2 -3.01 6.21 56.54
N GLU A 3 -3.13 6.62 55.32
CA GLU A 3 -3.72 7.94 55.00
C GLU A 3 -4.55 7.85 53.77
N VAL A 4 -5.85 8.00 54.04
CA VAL A 4 -6.96 8.13 53.08
C VAL A 4 -7.09 9.62 52.76
N CYS A 5 -7.04 10.01 51.50
CA CYS A 5 -7.37 11.35 51.05
C CYS A 5 -8.81 11.39 50.54
N ALA A 6 -9.63 12.15 51.28
CA ALA A 6 -11.06 12.32 51.04
C ALA A 6 -11.33 13.36 49.95
N PHE A 7 -12.26 13.05 49.06
CA PHE A 7 -12.84 14.00 48.11
C PHE A 7 -14.02 14.73 48.77
N GLN A 8 -13.93 16.08 48.79
CA GLN A 8 -15.05 16.94 49.19
C GLN A 8 -15.97 17.21 47.99
N THR A 9 -17.26 16.96 48.23
CA THR A 9 -18.36 17.37 47.37
C THR A 9 -18.74 18.84 47.60
N ALA A 10 -18.83 19.62 46.53
CA ALA A 10 -19.43 20.97 46.54
C ALA A 10 -20.83 20.95 45.95
N GLN A 11 -21.74 21.54 46.70
CA GLN A 11 -23.18 21.60 46.47
C GLN A 11 -23.59 22.64 45.43
N GLY A 12 -24.72 22.38 44.85
CA GLY A 12 -25.60 23.01 43.91
C GLY A 12 -25.72 24.54 43.85
N VAL A 13 -26.05 24.98 42.63
CA VAL A 13 -26.69 26.26 42.35
C VAL A 13 -27.82 26.00 41.35
N ALA A 14 -29.02 26.54 41.69
CA ALA A 14 -30.27 26.39 40.98
C ALA A 14 -30.36 27.25 39.69
N PRO A 15 -31.31 26.99 38.79
CA PRO A 15 -31.39 27.62 37.48
C PRO A 15 -32.05 28.98 37.50
N ALA A 16 -31.54 29.92 36.71
CA ALA A 16 -32.17 31.21 36.44
C ALA A 16 -32.96 31.17 35.12
N GLN A 17 -34.11 31.80 35.15
CA GLN A 17 -35.15 31.87 34.14
C GLN A 17 -34.73 32.68 32.89
N GLU A 18 -35.29 32.29 31.74
CA GLU A 18 -35.28 33.02 30.48
C GLU A 18 -36.12 34.29 30.52
N PRO A 19 -35.79 35.29 29.68
CA PRO A 19 -36.80 36.16 29.10
C PRO A 19 -36.87 35.99 27.57
N SER A 20 -38.08 35.71 27.13
CA SER A 20 -38.55 35.76 25.76
C SER A 20 -38.50 37.19 25.19
N HIS A 21 -37.82 37.38 24.06
CA HIS A 21 -38.08 38.50 23.16
C HIS A 21 -38.07 38.03 21.70
N SER A 22 -39.25 38.08 21.11
CA SER A 22 -39.53 38.04 19.69
C SER A 22 -39.12 39.37 19.05
N HIS A 23 -38.25 39.31 18.03
CA HIS A 23 -38.16 40.33 16.99
C HIS A 23 -37.87 39.68 15.65
N GLU A 24 -38.90 39.71 14.79
CA GLU A 24 -38.80 39.59 13.35
C GLU A 24 -38.05 40.81 12.80
N HIS A 25 -36.94 40.61 12.13
CA HIS A 25 -36.47 41.49 11.07
C HIS A 25 -35.75 40.66 10.01
N GLY A 26 -36.40 40.51 8.86
CA GLY A 26 -35.80 40.02 7.65
C GLY A 26 -34.76 41.05 7.10
N HIS A 27 -33.54 40.59 6.90
CA HIS A 27 -32.62 41.20 5.99
C HIS A 27 -31.89 40.08 5.23
N SER A 28 -32.27 39.93 3.97
CA SER A 28 -31.50 39.20 2.95
C SER A 28 -30.20 39.94 2.67
N HIS A 29 -29.09 39.39 3.07
CA HIS A 29 -27.79 39.79 2.54
C HIS A 29 -27.18 38.59 1.80
N GLU A 30 -27.35 38.61 0.49
CA GLU A 30 -26.50 37.87 -0.42
C GLU A 30 -25.06 38.42 -0.31
N HIS A 31 -24.21 37.74 0.42
CA HIS A 31 -22.76 37.90 0.28
C HIS A 31 -22.21 36.70 -0.50
N GLY A 32 -22.17 36.86 -1.82
CA GLY A 32 -21.39 36.03 -2.68
C GLY A 32 -19.90 36.21 -2.37
N HIS A 33 -19.31 35.35 -1.55
CA HIS A 33 -17.88 35.19 -1.48
C HIS A 33 -17.49 34.06 -2.42
N SER A 34 -17.13 34.42 -3.66
CA SER A 34 -16.42 33.55 -4.56
C SER A 34 -14.99 33.37 -4.03
N HIS A 35 -14.74 32.34 -3.25
CA HIS A 35 -13.38 31.86 -3.04
C HIS A 35 -13.00 31.00 -4.25
N GLU A 36 -12.43 31.63 -5.26
CA GLU A 36 -11.66 30.97 -6.29
C GLU A 36 -10.37 30.38 -5.63
N HIS A 37 -10.51 29.27 -4.93
CA HIS A 37 -9.40 28.36 -4.75
C HIS A 37 -9.52 27.35 -5.88
N GLY A 38 -8.56 27.39 -6.83
CA GLY A 38 -8.55 26.57 -8.04
C GLY A 38 -8.38 25.08 -7.79
N HIS A 39 -9.31 24.49 -7.04
CA HIS A 39 -9.51 23.07 -6.89
C HIS A 39 -10.89 22.75 -7.41
N THR A 40 -10.95 22.25 -8.62
CA THR A 40 -12.14 21.57 -9.12
C THR A 40 -12.29 20.31 -8.31
N HIS A 41 -13.23 20.31 -7.36
CA HIS A 41 -13.71 19.07 -6.76
C HIS A 41 -14.57 18.37 -7.81
N GLU A 42 -13.95 17.56 -8.66
CA GLU A 42 -14.69 16.61 -9.45
C GLU A 42 -15.37 15.63 -8.48
N ILE A 43 -16.69 15.62 -8.50
CA ILE A 43 -17.47 14.60 -7.78
C ILE A 43 -17.24 13.31 -8.55
N MET A 44 -16.36 12.46 -8.04
CA MET A 44 -16.16 11.13 -8.60
C MET A 44 -17.35 10.25 -8.22
N ASP A 45 -18.09 9.76 -9.18
CA ASP A 45 -19.26 8.89 -8.97
C ASP A 45 -18.89 7.54 -8.33
N HIS A 46 -17.60 7.15 -8.37
CA HIS A 46 -17.07 5.92 -7.79
C HIS A 46 -15.56 6.06 -7.47
N PRO A 47 -15.01 5.21 -6.57
CA PRO A 47 -13.60 5.28 -6.14
C PRO A 47 -12.58 4.80 -7.18
N GLY A 48 -12.93 4.76 -8.44
CA GLY A 48 -12.21 4.13 -9.54
C GLY A 48 -12.67 2.69 -9.75
N ARG A 49 -12.67 2.23 -11.01
CA ARG A 49 -12.99 0.85 -11.37
C ARG A 49 -11.72 0.11 -11.74
N PHE A 50 -11.67 -1.19 -11.44
CA PHE A 50 -10.53 -2.03 -11.81
C PHE A 50 -10.26 -2.04 -13.33
N GLY A 51 -11.31 -2.08 -14.12
CA GLY A 51 -11.22 -2.05 -15.59
C GLY A 51 -10.79 -0.72 -16.19
N GLU A 52 -10.84 0.36 -15.42
CA GLU A 52 -10.47 1.73 -15.83
C GLU A 52 -9.10 2.17 -15.29
N ARG A 53 -8.36 1.25 -14.64
CA ARG A 53 -7.04 1.57 -14.10
C ARG A 53 -6.04 1.85 -15.21
N ASP A 54 -5.08 2.70 -14.92
CA ASP A 54 -3.95 2.92 -15.81
C ASP A 54 -3.14 1.63 -15.96
N LEU A 55 -2.77 1.32 -17.19
CA LEU A 55 -1.92 0.16 -17.50
C LEU A 55 -0.58 0.65 -18.04
N PRO A 56 0.54 -0.01 -17.64
CA PRO A 56 1.85 0.33 -18.20
C PRO A 56 1.89 0.09 -19.72
N ASP A 57 2.56 0.99 -20.43
CA ASP A 57 2.88 0.76 -21.85
C ASP A 57 4.10 -0.16 -21.97
N TYR A 58 3.85 -1.45 -22.06
CA TYR A 58 4.92 -2.44 -22.19
C TYR A 58 5.63 -2.41 -23.55
N ALA A 59 5.03 -1.81 -24.60
CA ALA A 59 5.65 -1.72 -25.92
C ALA A 59 6.86 -0.76 -25.91
N ALA A 60 6.84 0.25 -25.07
CA ALA A 60 7.92 1.21 -24.90
C ALA A 60 8.97 0.77 -23.85
N ARG A 61 8.74 -0.35 -23.13
CA ARG A 61 9.61 -0.75 -22.01
C ARG A 61 10.90 -1.42 -22.47
N ASN A 62 12.02 -0.90 -21.97
CA ASN A 62 13.33 -1.51 -22.10
C ASN A 62 13.67 -2.31 -20.83
N TRP A 63 13.43 -3.60 -20.84
CA TRP A 63 13.66 -4.50 -19.70
C TRP A 63 15.13 -4.65 -19.29
N ASN A 64 16.09 -4.21 -20.13
CA ASN A 64 17.51 -4.19 -19.76
C ASN A 64 17.90 -2.92 -18.99
N GLU A 65 17.12 -1.86 -19.11
CA GLU A 65 17.31 -0.61 -18.38
C GLU A 65 16.71 -0.69 -16.97
N ARG A 66 15.52 -1.27 -16.86
CA ARG A 66 14.87 -1.56 -15.60
C ARG A 66 14.00 -2.83 -15.73
N ALA A 67 14.28 -3.84 -14.93
CA ALA A 67 13.54 -5.09 -14.91
C ALA A 67 12.07 -4.88 -14.51
N PHE A 68 11.24 -5.91 -14.71
CA PHE A 68 9.85 -5.90 -14.26
C PHE A 68 9.77 -5.57 -12.77
N THR A 69 9.08 -4.50 -12.45
CA THR A 69 9.04 -3.91 -11.12
C THR A 69 7.67 -4.12 -10.48
N VAL A 70 7.67 -4.73 -9.28
CA VAL A 70 6.46 -4.95 -8.47
C VAL A 70 6.42 -3.92 -7.36
N GLY A 71 5.37 -3.08 -7.35
CA GLY A 71 5.09 -2.16 -6.26
C GLY A 71 4.27 -2.86 -5.17
N ILE A 72 4.68 -2.73 -3.91
CA ILE A 72 3.97 -3.28 -2.76
C ILE A 72 3.52 -2.12 -1.87
N GLY A 73 2.24 -1.79 -1.92
CA GLY A 73 1.61 -0.72 -1.14
C GLY A 73 0.66 -1.23 -0.09
N GLY A 74 0.19 -0.33 0.76
CA GLY A 74 -0.82 -0.61 1.77
C GLY A 74 -0.54 0.07 3.11
N PRO A 75 -1.51 0.06 4.05
CA PRO A 75 -1.40 0.73 5.34
C PRO A 75 -0.25 0.21 6.19
N VAL A 76 0.20 1.05 7.13
CA VAL A 76 1.16 0.64 8.16
C VAL A 76 0.60 -0.56 8.92
N GLY A 77 1.46 -1.55 9.17
CA GLY A 77 1.08 -2.76 9.90
C GLY A 77 0.29 -3.80 9.09
N SER A 78 -0.05 -3.59 7.82
CA SER A 78 -0.75 -4.58 6.99
C SER A 78 0.07 -5.83 6.66
N GLY A 79 1.40 -5.75 6.80
CA GLY A 79 2.33 -6.85 6.55
C GLY A 79 2.98 -6.82 5.17
N LYS A 80 3.13 -5.63 4.57
CA LYS A 80 3.87 -5.41 3.31
C LYS A 80 5.28 -5.99 3.36
N THR A 81 6.08 -5.55 4.34
CA THR A 81 7.47 -5.97 4.51
C THR A 81 7.59 -7.48 4.77
N ALA A 82 6.64 -8.06 5.52
CA ALA A 82 6.58 -9.51 5.72
C ALA A 82 6.26 -10.26 4.42
N LEU A 83 5.34 -9.74 3.61
CA LEU A 83 5.04 -10.30 2.29
C LEU A 83 6.26 -10.19 1.36
N LEU A 84 6.90 -9.02 1.32
CA LEU A 84 8.11 -8.80 0.53
C LEU A 84 9.23 -9.79 0.93
N LEU A 85 9.45 -10.00 2.22
CA LEU A 85 10.39 -11.01 2.72
C LEU A 85 10.04 -12.42 2.22
N ALA A 86 8.77 -12.81 2.30
CA ALA A 86 8.31 -14.12 1.84
C ALA A 86 8.50 -14.29 0.33
N LEU A 87 8.16 -13.27 -0.47
CA LEU A 87 8.36 -13.25 -1.92
C LEU A 87 9.86 -13.37 -2.28
N CYS A 88 10.71 -12.58 -1.62
CA CYS A 88 12.16 -12.66 -1.83
C CYS A 88 12.68 -14.07 -1.57
N ARG A 89 12.29 -14.70 -0.45
CA ARG A 89 12.72 -16.06 -0.11
C ARG A 89 12.27 -17.12 -1.10
N LYS A 90 11.05 -16.98 -1.66
CA LYS A 90 10.54 -17.93 -2.67
C LYS A 90 11.19 -17.75 -4.05
N LEU A 91 11.63 -16.53 -4.38
CA LEU A 91 12.06 -16.18 -5.73
C LEU A 91 13.58 -16.08 -5.90
N ARG A 92 14.34 -15.76 -4.85
CA ARG A 92 15.77 -15.45 -4.92
C ARG A 92 16.67 -16.56 -5.48
N ASP A 93 16.25 -17.80 -5.35
CA ASP A 93 17.03 -18.95 -5.86
C ASP A 93 16.77 -19.20 -7.36
N HIS A 94 15.76 -18.55 -7.93
CA HIS A 94 15.34 -18.70 -9.32
C HIS A 94 15.49 -17.42 -10.14
N TYR A 95 15.46 -16.26 -9.49
CA TYR A 95 15.49 -14.95 -10.13
C TYR A 95 16.52 -14.03 -9.49
N ASN A 96 17.16 -13.21 -10.32
CA ASN A 96 18.04 -12.16 -9.88
C ASN A 96 17.20 -10.97 -9.39
N LEU A 97 17.12 -10.79 -8.07
CA LEU A 97 16.22 -9.83 -7.42
C LEU A 97 16.97 -8.56 -7.01
N GLY A 98 16.22 -7.44 -7.00
CA GLY A 98 16.59 -6.20 -6.32
C GLY A 98 15.39 -5.65 -5.55
N VAL A 99 15.63 -4.97 -4.45
CA VAL A 99 14.60 -4.45 -3.53
C VAL A 99 14.88 -3.00 -3.18
N VAL A 100 13.84 -2.16 -3.25
CA VAL A 100 13.85 -0.79 -2.74
C VAL A 100 12.74 -0.66 -1.70
N THR A 101 13.08 -0.14 -0.52
CA THR A 101 12.10 0.21 0.50
C THR A 101 12.02 1.72 0.64
N ASN A 102 10.82 2.24 0.78
CA ASN A 102 10.58 3.65 1.06
C ASN A 102 10.18 3.82 2.52
N ASP A 103 10.80 4.77 3.21
CA ASP A 103 10.40 5.15 4.55
C ASP A 103 10.59 6.67 4.74
N ILE A 104 9.86 7.24 5.70
CA ILE A 104 9.85 8.70 5.92
C ILE A 104 11.15 9.16 6.55
N PHE A 105 11.60 8.51 7.63
CA PHE A 105 12.75 8.92 8.43
C PHE A 105 13.63 7.76 8.90
N THR A 106 13.30 6.53 8.56
CA THR A 106 13.99 5.34 9.06
C THR A 106 14.40 4.42 7.93
N ARG A 107 15.19 3.42 8.24
CA ARG A 107 15.52 2.30 7.34
C ARG A 107 15.04 0.99 7.93
N GLU A 108 13.98 1.05 8.75
CA GLU A 108 13.53 -0.08 9.54
C GLU A 108 13.13 -1.27 8.66
N ASP A 109 12.41 -1.01 7.57
CA ASP A 109 12.00 -2.04 6.62
C ASP A 109 13.21 -2.66 5.89
N GLN A 110 14.19 -1.84 5.47
CA GLN A 110 15.45 -2.33 4.92
C GLN A 110 16.20 -3.20 5.93
N GLU A 111 16.38 -2.70 7.15
CA GLU A 111 17.09 -3.41 8.22
C GLU A 111 16.38 -4.72 8.58
N PHE A 112 15.05 -4.74 8.58
CA PHE A 112 14.26 -5.95 8.77
C PHE A 112 14.56 -6.99 7.69
N LEU A 113 14.52 -6.60 6.42
CA LEU A 113 14.80 -7.49 5.30
C LEU A 113 16.23 -8.03 5.33
N VAL A 114 17.21 -7.18 5.65
CA VAL A 114 18.63 -7.56 5.80
C VAL A 114 18.79 -8.54 6.97
N ARG A 115 18.25 -8.21 8.14
CA ARG A 115 18.32 -9.06 9.34
C ARG A 115 17.71 -10.44 9.14
N HIS A 116 16.66 -10.54 8.34
CA HIS A 116 15.97 -11.80 8.04
C HIS A 116 16.49 -12.48 6.78
N ALA A 117 17.63 -12.03 6.23
CA ALA A 117 18.26 -12.59 5.05
C ALA A 117 17.28 -12.77 3.88
N ALA A 118 16.57 -11.69 3.52
CA ALA A 118 15.66 -11.68 2.39
C ALA A 118 16.42 -12.04 1.09
N LEU A 119 17.57 -11.42 0.88
CA LEU A 119 18.52 -11.73 -0.19
C LEU A 119 19.89 -12.10 0.42
N GLN A 120 20.66 -12.91 -0.29
CA GLN A 120 22.03 -13.31 0.14
C GLN A 120 22.99 -12.11 0.12
N ASP A 121 22.93 -11.31 -0.95
CA ASP A 121 23.68 -10.06 -1.06
C ASP A 121 22.80 -8.90 -0.59
N THR A 122 23.14 -8.36 0.58
CA THR A 122 22.39 -7.26 1.22
C THR A 122 22.47 -5.93 0.48
N ASN A 123 23.49 -5.74 -0.40
CA ASN A 123 23.60 -4.53 -1.23
C ASN A 123 22.50 -4.43 -2.28
N ARG A 124 21.77 -5.51 -2.53
CA ARG A 124 20.59 -5.54 -3.40
C ARG A 124 19.30 -5.06 -2.72
N ILE A 125 19.38 -4.72 -1.43
CA ILE A 125 18.29 -4.14 -0.64
C ILE A 125 18.65 -2.71 -0.30
N ARG A 126 17.99 -1.74 -0.92
CA ARG A 126 18.28 -0.31 -0.75
C ARG A 126 17.08 0.41 -0.15
N ALA A 127 17.37 1.45 0.63
CA ALA A 127 16.34 2.34 1.18
C ALA A 127 16.38 3.68 0.46
N VAL A 128 15.20 4.24 0.18
CA VAL A 128 15.00 5.61 -0.26
C VAL A 128 14.30 6.37 0.86
N GLU A 129 14.94 7.42 1.37
CA GLU A 129 14.35 8.31 2.36
C GLU A 129 13.46 9.32 1.61
N THR A 130 12.16 9.22 1.81
CA THR A 130 11.16 9.98 1.04
C THR A 130 10.80 11.35 1.62
N GLY A 131 11.41 11.71 2.75
CA GLY A 131 11.06 12.95 3.46
C GLY A 131 9.61 12.95 3.95
N GLY A 132 8.99 14.11 4.03
CA GLY A 132 7.68 14.27 4.68
C GLY A 132 6.46 13.67 3.96
N CYS A 133 6.60 13.15 2.73
CA CYS A 133 5.46 12.63 1.97
C CYS A 133 5.80 11.35 1.20
N PRO A 134 5.62 10.16 1.80
CA PRO A 134 5.92 8.89 1.13
C PRO A 134 5.04 8.61 -0.09
N HIS A 135 3.84 9.18 -0.16
CA HIS A 135 2.95 9.04 -1.32
C HIS A 135 3.51 9.72 -2.58
N ALA A 136 4.15 10.89 -2.41
CA ALA A 136 4.76 11.62 -3.52
C ALA A 136 5.86 10.78 -4.17
N ALA A 137 6.67 10.09 -3.38
CA ALA A 137 7.81 9.30 -3.87
C ALA A 137 7.42 8.08 -4.73
N ILE A 138 6.19 7.58 -4.60
CA ILE A 138 5.72 6.43 -5.40
C ILE A 138 4.77 6.82 -6.52
N ARG A 139 4.33 8.09 -6.58
CA ARG A 139 3.33 8.54 -7.56
C ARG A 139 3.69 9.84 -8.27
N GLU A 140 4.10 10.89 -7.56
CA GLU A 140 4.27 12.25 -8.10
C GLU A 140 5.71 12.56 -8.48
N ASP A 141 6.66 12.27 -7.59
CA ASP A 141 8.10 12.41 -7.83
C ASP A 141 8.80 11.08 -7.57
N ILE A 142 8.77 10.25 -8.59
CA ILE A 142 9.34 8.90 -8.57
C ILE A 142 10.84 8.87 -8.87
N SER A 143 11.47 10.01 -9.11
CA SER A 143 12.85 10.11 -9.62
C SER A 143 13.87 9.38 -8.74
N ALA A 144 13.80 9.55 -7.42
CA ALA A 144 14.72 8.89 -6.50
C ALA A 144 14.59 7.35 -6.51
N ASN A 145 13.34 6.84 -6.58
CA ASN A 145 13.11 5.42 -6.71
C ASN A 145 13.58 4.87 -8.05
N MET A 146 13.31 5.59 -9.14
CA MET A 146 13.74 5.20 -10.49
C MET A 146 15.26 5.09 -10.57
N GLU A 147 15.98 6.10 -10.08
CA GLU A 147 17.45 6.09 -10.06
C GLU A 147 18.01 4.87 -9.33
N VAL A 148 17.47 4.53 -8.16
CA VAL A 148 17.93 3.37 -7.37
C VAL A 148 17.60 2.04 -8.06
N LEU A 149 16.42 1.94 -8.70
CA LEU A 149 16.03 0.73 -9.45
C LEU A 149 16.91 0.51 -10.67
N GLU A 150 17.24 1.57 -11.41
CA GLU A 150 18.15 1.54 -12.57
C GLU A 150 19.59 1.20 -12.15
N GLN A 151 20.06 1.73 -11.03
CA GLN A 151 21.35 1.36 -10.45
C GLN A 151 21.39 -0.12 -10.07
N LEU A 152 20.34 -0.66 -9.43
CA LEU A 152 20.24 -2.09 -9.12
C LEU A 152 20.25 -2.95 -10.40
N GLN A 153 19.58 -2.48 -11.45
CA GLN A 153 19.61 -3.15 -12.75
C GLN A 153 21.01 -3.16 -13.34
N ALA A 154 21.68 -2.02 -13.38
CA ALA A 154 23.02 -1.89 -13.97
C ALA A 154 24.08 -2.70 -13.20
N GLU A 155 24.00 -2.77 -11.88
CA GLU A 155 24.97 -3.45 -11.04
C GLU A 155 24.77 -4.97 -11.00
N TYR A 156 23.51 -5.43 -11.05
CA TYR A 156 23.18 -6.83 -10.75
C TYR A 156 22.49 -7.58 -11.89
N ASP A 157 22.17 -6.92 -13.00
CA ASP A 157 21.43 -7.51 -14.13
C ASP A 157 20.15 -8.23 -13.64
N THR A 158 19.33 -7.49 -12.91
CA THR A 158 18.15 -8.00 -12.22
C THR A 158 17.08 -8.50 -13.19
N GLN A 159 16.29 -9.48 -12.77
CA GLN A 159 15.17 -10.03 -13.53
C GLN A 159 13.81 -9.62 -12.96
N LEU A 160 13.80 -9.22 -11.70
CA LEU A 160 12.62 -8.78 -10.98
C LEU A 160 13.04 -7.78 -9.90
N LEU A 161 12.35 -6.67 -9.86
CA LEU A 161 12.55 -5.60 -8.87
C LEU A 161 11.32 -5.47 -8.01
N PHE A 162 11.53 -5.15 -6.74
CA PHE A 162 10.46 -4.82 -5.80
C PHE A 162 10.66 -3.42 -5.27
N VAL A 163 9.56 -2.67 -5.15
CA VAL A 163 9.54 -1.38 -4.47
C VAL A 163 8.42 -1.38 -3.44
N GLU A 164 8.77 -1.19 -2.17
CA GLU A 164 7.80 -1.11 -1.07
C GLU A 164 7.53 0.34 -0.71
N SER A 165 6.25 0.69 -0.50
CA SER A 165 5.85 2.02 -0.01
C SER A 165 6.04 2.16 1.49
N GLY A 166 6.25 3.38 1.96
CA GLY A 166 6.50 3.71 3.38
C GLY A 166 5.27 3.62 4.30
N GLY A 167 4.20 2.99 3.84
CA GLY A 167 2.94 2.90 4.58
C GLY A 167 1.92 3.93 4.10
N ASP A 168 0.95 3.46 3.34
CA ASP A 168 0.01 4.30 2.61
C ASP A 168 -1.39 4.25 3.20
N ASN A 169 -2.19 5.28 2.94
CA ASN A 169 -3.62 5.20 3.12
C ASN A 169 -4.28 4.50 1.91
N LEU A 170 -5.60 4.27 1.98
CA LEU A 170 -6.35 3.58 0.92
C LEU A 170 -6.37 4.35 -0.42
N ALA A 171 -5.98 5.61 -0.43
CA ALA A 171 -5.92 6.46 -1.62
C ALA A 171 -4.61 6.34 -2.40
N ALA A 172 -3.56 5.73 -1.82
CA ALA A 172 -2.26 5.61 -2.48
C ALA A 172 -2.27 4.51 -3.53
N ALA A 173 -1.70 4.83 -4.70
CA ALA A 173 -1.40 3.89 -5.76
C ALA A 173 -0.03 4.24 -6.37
N PHE A 174 0.71 3.25 -6.82
CA PHE A 174 1.96 3.49 -7.54
C PHE A 174 1.70 4.15 -8.90
N SER A 175 2.65 4.99 -9.33
CA SER A 175 2.71 5.39 -10.74
C SER A 175 2.99 4.14 -11.59
N VAL A 176 2.29 4.03 -12.72
CA VAL A 176 2.54 2.96 -13.71
C VAL A 176 3.93 3.05 -14.34
N GLU A 177 4.58 4.22 -14.26
CA GLU A 177 5.96 4.39 -14.69
C GLU A 177 6.96 3.79 -13.69
N LEU A 178 6.61 3.78 -12.39
CA LEU A 178 7.46 3.21 -11.34
C LEU A 178 7.24 1.70 -11.19
N ALA A 179 5.99 1.24 -11.15
CA ALA A 179 5.66 -0.16 -10.94
C ALA A 179 4.87 -0.74 -12.11
N ASP A 180 5.35 -1.85 -12.66
CA ASP A 180 4.72 -2.59 -13.75
C ASP A 180 3.56 -3.47 -13.25
N PHE A 181 3.54 -3.79 -11.95
CA PHE A 181 2.50 -4.56 -11.28
C PHE A 181 2.34 -4.07 -9.84
N HIS A 182 1.14 -3.64 -9.47
CA HIS A 182 0.85 -3.10 -8.16
C HIS A 182 0.12 -4.11 -7.28
N VAL A 183 0.76 -4.53 -6.19
CA VAL A 183 0.17 -5.34 -5.11
C VAL A 183 -0.21 -4.41 -3.97
N TYR A 184 -1.48 -4.39 -3.60
CA TYR A 184 -1.96 -3.64 -2.45
C TYR A 184 -2.32 -4.57 -1.30
N VAL A 185 -1.75 -4.34 -0.13
CA VAL A 185 -1.89 -5.21 1.04
C VAL A 185 -2.73 -4.52 2.10
N ILE A 186 -3.87 -5.12 2.45
CA ILE A 186 -4.65 -4.79 3.64
C ILE A 186 -4.68 -5.98 4.58
N ASP A 187 -5.17 -5.83 5.78
CA ASP A 187 -5.31 -6.95 6.71
C ASP A 187 -6.67 -6.96 7.43
N VAL A 188 -6.99 -8.08 8.06
CA VAL A 188 -8.27 -8.30 8.73
C VAL A 188 -8.45 -7.43 9.98
N SER A 189 -7.36 -6.92 10.60
CA SER A 189 -7.44 -6.11 11.82
C SER A 189 -8.04 -4.72 11.58
N GLY A 190 -8.01 -4.25 10.33
CA GLY A 190 -8.73 -3.04 9.91
C GLY A 190 -10.25 -3.19 9.89
N GLY A 191 -10.75 -4.42 10.07
CA GLY A 191 -12.16 -4.78 10.05
C GLY A 191 -12.67 -5.19 8.67
N ASP A 192 -13.75 -5.94 8.65
CA ASP A 192 -14.34 -6.53 7.43
C ASP A 192 -14.91 -5.53 6.43
N LYS A 193 -15.05 -4.25 6.86
CA LYS A 193 -15.57 -3.16 6.03
C LYS A 193 -14.51 -2.45 5.18
N VAL A 194 -13.21 -2.76 5.38
CA VAL A 194 -12.13 -2.08 4.65
C VAL A 194 -12.28 -2.22 3.14
N PRO A 195 -12.54 -3.40 2.55
CA PRO A 195 -12.68 -3.51 1.10
C PRO A 195 -13.80 -2.63 0.52
N ARG A 196 -14.96 -2.52 1.19
CA ARG A 196 -16.08 -1.70 0.70
C ARG A 196 -15.84 -0.19 0.76
N LYS A 197 -14.88 0.27 1.58
CA LYS A 197 -14.51 1.69 1.61
C LYS A 197 -13.89 2.12 0.29
N GLY A 198 -13.27 1.19 -0.44
CA GLY A 198 -12.65 1.45 -1.73
C GLY A 198 -11.42 2.34 -1.60
N GLY A 199 -11.16 3.05 -2.68
CA GLY A 199 -9.97 3.88 -2.88
C GLY A 199 -9.01 3.23 -3.86
N PRO A 200 -8.17 4.02 -4.56
CA PRO A 200 -7.30 3.54 -5.65
C PRO A 200 -6.43 2.33 -5.28
N GLY A 201 -5.92 2.27 -4.05
CA GLY A 201 -5.15 1.11 -3.59
C GLY A 201 -5.97 -0.18 -3.62
N ILE A 202 -7.25 -0.14 -3.24
CA ILE A 202 -8.12 -1.32 -3.26
C ILE A 202 -8.67 -1.57 -4.66
N SER A 203 -9.25 -0.55 -5.31
CA SER A 203 -10.01 -0.73 -6.56
C SER A 203 -9.13 -0.83 -7.81
N GLN A 204 -7.96 -0.19 -7.83
CA GLN A 204 -7.13 -0.06 -9.02
C GLN A 204 -5.80 -0.83 -8.98
N SER A 205 -5.40 -1.41 -7.82
CA SER A 205 -4.22 -2.28 -7.79
C SER A 205 -4.41 -3.53 -8.66
N ASP A 206 -3.35 -4.04 -9.26
CA ASP A 206 -3.42 -5.27 -10.06
C ASP A 206 -3.78 -6.48 -9.19
N LEU A 207 -3.29 -6.51 -7.96
CA LEU A 207 -3.58 -7.55 -6.98
C LEU A 207 -3.89 -6.94 -5.61
N LEU A 208 -5.04 -7.29 -5.04
CA LEU A 208 -5.35 -7.03 -3.63
C LEU A 208 -4.98 -8.25 -2.79
N VAL A 209 -4.18 -8.05 -1.74
CA VAL A 209 -3.89 -9.08 -0.73
C VAL A 209 -4.59 -8.72 0.57
N ILE A 210 -5.45 -9.61 1.06
CA ILE A 210 -6.09 -9.51 2.37
C ILE A 210 -5.33 -10.44 3.31
N ASN A 211 -4.44 -9.85 4.11
CA ASN A 211 -3.48 -10.57 4.95
C ASN A 211 -4.01 -10.86 6.37
N LYS A 212 -3.26 -11.66 7.11
CA LYS A 212 -3.51 -12.04 8.51
C LYS A 212 -4.86 -12.75 8.72
N ILE A 213 -5.31 -13.54 7.73
CA ILE A 213 -6.60 -14.24 7.81
C ILE A 213 -6.70 -15.20 9.02
N ASP A 214 -5.57 -15.64 9.55
CA ASP A 214 -5.46 -16.40 10.80
C ASP A 214 -5.97 -15.63 12.03
N LEU A 215 -6.00 -14.30 11.97
CA LEU A 215 -6.51 -13.45 13.04
C LEU A 215 -8.00 -13.07 12.88
N ALA A 216 -8.65 -13.47 11.79
CA ALA A 216 -9.99 -12.99 11.44
C ALA A 216 -11.02 -13.21 12.55
N GLU A 217 -11.06 -14.43 13.13
CA GLU A 217 -11.96 -14.75 14.25
C GLU A 217 -11.65 -13.92 15.50
N HIS A 218 -10.37 -13.69 15.79
CA HIS A 218 -9.92 -12.96 16.98
C HIS A 218 -10.31 -11.47 16.93
N VAL A 219 -10.34 -10.89 15.73
CA VAL A 219 -10.72 -9.48 15.52
C VAL A 219 -12.18 -9.31 15.11
N GLY A 220 -12.95 -10.41 15.03
CA GLY A 220 -14.36 -10.39 14.64
C GLY A 220 -14.59 -9.99 13.17
N ALA A 221 -13.62 -10.23 12.29
CA ALA A 221 -13.71 -9.92 10.87
C ALA A 221 -14.28 -11.12 10.08
N SER A 222 -15.30 -10.88 9.25
CA SER A 222 -15.85 -11.89 8.35
C SER A 222 -15.11 -11.92 7.03
N LEU A 223 -14.39 -13.01 6.76
CA LEU A 223 -13.69 -13.21 5.47
C LEU A 223 -14.67 -13.30 4.29
N GLU A 224 -15.89 -13.79 4.52
CA GLU A 224 -16.94 -13.84 3.50
C GLU A 224 -17.39 -12.43 3.10
N VAL A 225 -17.61 -11.56 4.09
CA VAL A 225 -17.94 -10.14 3.86
C VAL A 225 -16.81 -9.45 3.09
N MET A 226 -15.55 -9.64 3.53
CA MET A 226 -14.41 -9.05 2.86
C MET A 226 -14.27 -9.53 1.41
N ARG A 227 -14.51 -10.81 1.14
CA ARG A 227 -14.48 -11.38 -0.21
C ARG A 227 -15.54 -10.75 -1.11
N ARG A 228 -16.79 -10.76 -0.66
CA ARG A 228 -17.91 -10.16 -1.40
C ARG A 228 -17.67 -8.69 -1.71
N ASP A 229 -17.19 -7.94 -0.72
CA ASP A 229 -16.99 -6.50 -0.85
C ASP A 229 -15.77 -6.18 -1.73
N ALA A 230 -14.68 -6.96 -1.62
CA ALA A 230 -13.53 -6.84 -2.52
C ALA A 230 -13.91 -7.15 -3.97
N ASP A 231 -14.63 -8.25 -4.19
CA ASP A 231 -15.09 -8.67 -5.50
C ASP A 231 -15.94 -7.57 -6.19
N LYS A 232 -16.88 -7.00 -5.44
CA LYS A 232 -17.71 -5.90 -5.92
C LYS A 232 -16.91 -4.62 -6.22
N MET A 233 -15.95 -4.24 -5.36
CA MET A 233 -15.18 -3.01 -5.52
C MET A 233 -14.13 -3.09 -6.60
N ARG A 234 -13.74 -4.30 -6.99
CA ARG A 234 -12.68 -4.59 -7.95
C ARG A 234 -13.19 -5.16 -9.28
N ASP A 235 -14.49 -5.15 -9.53
CA ASP A 235 -15.09 -5.74 -10.74
C ASP A 235 -14.50 -7.15 -11.02
N HIS A 236 -14.43 -8.00 -9.98
CA HIS A 236 -13.82 -9.34 -10.00
C HIS A 236 -12.30 -9.36 -10.24
N GLY A 237 -11.59 -8.23 -10.04
CA GLY A 237 -10.14 -8.18 -10.10
C GLY A 237 -9.45 -9.09 -9.07
N PRO A 238 -8.21 -9.55 -9.33
CA PRO A 238 -7.52 -10.55 -8.51
C PRO A 238 -7.44 -10.16 -7.04
N THR A 239 -7.91 -11.03 -6.14
CA THR A 239 -7.82 -10.86 -4.69
C THR A 239 -7.35 -12.16 -4.05
N VAL A 240 -6.28 -12.09 -3.27
CA VAL A 240 -5.71 -13.22 -2.53
C VAL A 240 -5.92 -13.02 -1.03
N PHE A 241 -6.46 -14.04 -0.37
CA PHE A 241 -6.53 -14.13 1.08
C PHE A 241 -5.30 -14.86 1.61
N ALA A 242 -4.53 -14.20 2.47
CA ALA A 242 -3.23 -14.68 2.90
C ALA A 242 -3.04 -14.64 4.43
N SER A 243 -2.24 -15.56 4.92
CA SER A 243 -1.56 -15.46 6.20
C SER A 243 -0.07 -15.61 5.93
N VAL A 244 0.60 -14.50 5.68
CA VAL A 244 2.03 -14.48 5.32
C VAL A 244 2.87 -15.17 6.40
N LYS A 245 2.51 -14.99 7.68
CA LYS A 245 3.17 -15.65 8.80
C LYS A 245 3.15 -17.18 8.69
N ASN A 246 2.07 -17.73 8.14
CA ASN A 246 1.85 -19.16 8.01
C ASN A 246 2.11 -19.68 6.58
N ASP A 247 2.70 -18.85 5.73
CA ASP A 247 2.96 -19.12 4.29
C ASP A 247 1.69 -19.46 3.47
N THR A 248 0.50 -19.09 3.98
CA THR A 248 -0.77 -19.33 3.30
C THR A 248 -1.04 -18.25 2.27
N GLY A 249 -1.34 -18.63 1.03
CA GLY A 249 -1.67 -17.73 -0.08
C GLY A 249 -0.47 -17.05 -0.74
N VAL A 250 0.74 -17.18 -0.20
CA VAL A 250 1.94 -16.54 -0.75
C VAL A 250 2.29 -17.09 -2.14
N ASP A 251 2.13 -18.41 -2.37
CA ASP A 251 2.37 -19.01 -3.68
C ASP A 251 1.43 -18.46 -4.75
N ALA A 252 0.17 -18.20 -4.41
CA ALA A 252 -0.78 -17.58 -5.34
C ALA A 252 -0.36 -16.14 -5.71
N VAL A 253 0.22 -15.40 -4.78
CA VAL A 253 0.80 -14.06 -5.07
C VAL A 253 1.99 -14.18 -6.02
N VAL A 254 2.90 -15.13 -5.77
CA VAL A 254 4.05 -15.43 -6.65
C VAL A 254 3.58 -15.76 -8.05
N ASP A 255 2.61 -16.67 -8.19
CA ASP A 255 2.09 -17.11 -9.50
C ASP A 255 1.50 -15.96 -10.31
N LEU A 256 0.74 -15.06 -9.66
CA LEU A 256 0.16 -13.88 -10.30
C LEU A 256 1.24 -12.88 -10.75
N ILE A 257 2.24 -12.61 -9.93
CA ILE A 257 3.38 -11.75 -10.29
C ILE A 257 4.13 -12.33 -11.50
N LEU A 258 4.45 -13.61 -11.46
CA LEU A 258 5.18 -14.26 -12.56
C LEU A 258 4.34 -14.37 -13.84
N ALA A 259 3.02 -14.55 -13.71
CA ALA A 259 2.12 -14.51 -14.86
C ALA A 259 2.08 -13.12 -15.50
N ALA A 260 1.99 -12.06 -14.70
CA ALA A 260 2.01 -10.68 -15.18
C ALA A 260 3.35 -10.35 -15.86
N ARG A 261 4.49 -10.74 -15.25
CA ARG A 261 5.82 -10.58 -15.83
C ARG A 261 5.94 -11.25 -17.21
N ARG A 262 5.43 -12.47 -17.36
CA ARG A 262 5.40 -13.17 -18.67
C ARG A 262 4.51 -12.47 -19.67
N ALA A 263 3.32 -12.05 -19.26
CA ALA A 263 2.37 -11.34 -20.12
C ALA A 263 2.93 -10.01 -20.63
N ALA A 264 3.74 -9.32 -19.81
CA ALA A 264 4.46 -8.11 -20.20
C ALA A 264 5.65 -8.36 -21.14
N GLY A 265 6.04 -9.61 -21.39
CA GLY A 265 7.22 -9.96 -22.21
C GLY A 265 8.57 -9.74 -21.50
N ALA A 266 8.55 -9.52 -20.18
CA ALA A 266 9.76 -9.28 -19.37
C ALA A 266 10.53 -10.56 -19.01
N ASP A 267 10.05 -11.72 -19.38
CA ASP A 267 10.68 -13.03 -19.12
C ASP A 267 11.97 -13.27 -19.89
N ARG A 268 12.26 -12.44 -20.90
CA ARG A 268 13.44 -12.52 -21.77
C ARG A 268 14.62 -11.68 -21.29
N ALA A 269 14.43 -10.87 -20.25
CA ALA A 269 15.45 -9.95 -19.75
C ALA A 269 16.13 -10.49 -18.48
N GLY A 270 17.39 -10.04 -18.28
CA GLY A 270 18.22 -10.36 -17.12
C GLY A 270 18.81 -11.77 -17.16
N LYS A 271 19.75 -12.04 -16.25
CA LYS A 271 20.36 -13.34 -16.07
C LYS A 271 19.86 -14.03 -14.82
N PRO A 272 19.67 -15.37 -14.84
CA PRO A 272 19.38 -16.11 -13.63
C PRO A 272 20.52 -15.97 -12.61
N PRO A 273 20.23 -16.10 -11.30
CA PRO A 273 21.26 -16.06 -10.27
C PRO A 273 22.33 -17.14 -10.54
N ALA A 274 23.56 -16.85 -10.19
CA ALA A 274 24.61 -17.87 -10.24
C ALA A 274 24.22 -19.04 -9.32
N PRO A 275 24.44 -20.29 -9.72
CA PRO A 275 24.16 -21.44 -8.87
C PRO A 275 24.87 -21.26 -7.54
N SER A 276 24.15 -21.44 -6.43
CA SER A 276 24.74 -21.39 -5.10
C SER A 276 25.80 -22.48 -5.03
N SER A 277 27.05 -22.08 -4.79
CA SER A 277 28.10 -23.05 -4.44
C SER A 277 27.69 -23.73 -3.14
N ALA A 278 27.29 -25.00 -3.23
CA ALA A 278 26.94 -25.85 -2.10
C ALA A 278 28.11 -26.05 -1.15
#